data_f41956b6dedef88cbe00c3841ecf0c39
#
_entry.id   f41956b6dedef88cbe00c3841ecf0c39
#
_cell.length_a   1.000
_cell.length_b   1.000
_cell.length_c   1.000
_cell.angle_alpha   90.00
_cell.angle_beta   90.00
_cell.angle_gamma   90.00
#
_symmetry.space_group_name_H-M   'P 1'
#
loop_
_entity.id
_entity.type
_entity.pdbx_description
1 polymer ?
#
loop_
_entity_poly.entity_id
_entity_poly.type
_entity_poly.pdbx_seq_one_letter_code
_entity_poly.pdbx_strand_id
1 'polypeptide(L)'
;MERVYLDNNATTLVDPLVRAAMEPFACEMYGNPNSLHDFGTEVHPFMRLAFDRLYAGINAGERDDIFLNGCATEGNNTVIKGVWYDLIRTGKRSEVVTTQVEHPCVANACTFVESLGAKVVRLPVTADGIVDPDLLARHIHPDRTALVSIMWANNETGLVFPIRELARLCRERGILFHTDAVQAIGKLPVDVAEVPVDFLSFSAHKFHGPKGV
;
A
#
# COMPACT_ATOMS: atom_id res chain seq x y z
N MET A 1 8.00 17.38 -33.83
CA MET A 1 8.07 16.02 -33.33
C MET A 1 7.04 15.87 -32.20
N GLU A 2 6.17 14.90 -32.29
CA GLU A 2 5.24 14.56 -31.26
C GLU A 2 6.02 13.97 -30.05
N ARG A 3 5.68 14.39 -28.81
CA ARG A 3 6.33 13.87 -27.61
C ARG A 3 5.63 12.61 -27.16
N VAL A 4 6.36 11.55 -26.89
CA VAL A 4 5.84 10.29 -26.33
C VAL A 4 6.33 10.15 -24.90
N TYR A 5 5.39 9.98 -23.96
CA TYR A 5 5.70 9.75 -22.55
C TYR A 5 5.73 8.24 -22.25
N LEU A 6 6.88 7.73 -21.81
CA LEU A 6 7.11 6.30 -21.58
C LEU A 6 7.42 5.98 -20.09
N ASP A 7 7.31 6.96 -19.19
CA ASP A 7 7.66 6.80 -17.78
C ASP A 7 6.42 6.69 -16.88
N ASN A 8 5.48 5.81 -17.24
CA ASN A 8 4.25 5.60 -16.47
C ASN A 8 4.48 4.95 -15.08
N ASN A 9 5.66 4.38 -14.84
CA ASN A 9 6.03 3.88 -13.52
C ASN A 9 6.38 5.02 -12.55
N ALA A 10 6.82 6.18 -13.03
CA ALA A 10 7.04 7.36 -12.20
C ALA A 10 5.72 8.07 -11.86
N THR A 11 4.89 8.32 -12.85
CA THR A 11 3.54 8.91 -12.71
C THR A 11 2.76 8.73 -14.01
N THR A 12 1.44 8.87 -13.96
CA THR A 12 0.59 8.82 -15.16
C THR A 12 -0.12 10.15 -15.40
N LEU A 13 -0.56 10.37 -16.63
CA LEU A 13 -1.52 11.43 -16.95
C LEU A 13 -2.83 11.15 -16.23
N VAL A 14 -3.44 12.16 -15.63
CA VAL A 14 -4.80 12.03 -15.09
C VAL A 14 -5.78 11.80 -16.25
N ASP A 15 -6.58 10.76 -16.16
CA ASP A 15 -7.59 10.46 -17.18
C ASP A 15 -8.59 11.62 -17.30
N PRO A 16 -8.95 12.05 -18.52
CA PRO A 16 -9.92 13.13 -18.71
C PRO A 16 -11.28 12.90 -18.03
N LEU A 17 -11.75 11.65 -17.94
CA LEU A 17 -12.98 11.30 -17.24
C LEU A 17 -12.82 11.43 -15.72
N VAL A 18 -11.65 11.05 -15.19
CA VAL A 18 -11.33 11.26 -13.75
C VAL A 18 -11.31 12.75 -13.45
N ARG A 19 -10.64 13.56 -14.27
CA ARG A 19 -10.59 15.01 -14.12
C ARG A 19 -12.01 15.60 -14.12
N ALA A 20 -12.84 15.24 -15.11
CA ALA A 20 -14.22 15.73 -15.21
C ALA A 20 -15.07 15.33 -14.00
N ALA A 21 -14.88 14.11 -13.46
CA ALA A 21 -15.57 13.67 -12.26
C ALA A 21 -15.14 14.42 -10.99
N MET A 22 -13.92 14.94 -10.93
CA MET A 22 -13.40 15.70 -9.79
C MET A 22 -13.79 17.19 -9.82
N GLU A 23 -14.00 17.76 -11.01
CA GLU A 23 -14.16 19.21 -11.23
C GLU A 23 -15.29 19.83 -10.36
N PRO A 24 -16.49 19.22 -10.19
CA PRO A 24 -17.55 19.80 -9.37
C PRO A 24 -17.16 20.01 -7.90
N PHE A 25 -16.26 19.15 -7.37
CA PHE A 25 -15.82 19.23 -5.97
C PHE A 25 -14.78 20.32 -5.70
N ALA A 26 -14.24 20.93 -6.73
CA ALA A 26 -13.32 22.04 -6.58
C ALA A 26 -14.01 23.39 -6.30
N CYS A 27 -15.25 23.59 -6.82
CA CYS A 27 -15.92 24.88 -6.77
C CYS A 27 -17.41 24.80 -6.43
N GLU A 28 -18.12 23.72 -6.79
CA GLU A 28 -19.58 23.64 -6.66
C GLU A 28 -19.95 22.89 -5.36
N MET A 29 -19.44 21.69 -5.16
CA MET A 29 -19.70 20.80 -4.01
C MET A 29 -18.48 20.77 -3.08
N TYR A 30 -18.16 21.91 -2.47
CA TYR A 30 -16.94 22.11 -1.66
C TYR A 30 -17.18 21.97 -0.15
N GLY A 31 -18.39 21.64 0.26
CA GLY A 31 -18.76 21.58 1.68
C GLY A 31 -17.97 20.55 2.49
N ASN A 32 -17.68 20.86 3.74
CA ASN A 32 -17.04 19.91 4.64
C ASN A 32 -18.03 18.77 4.97
N PRO A 33 -17.71 17.50 4.64
CA PRO A 33 -18.63 16.38 4.88
C PRO A 33 -18.96 16.12 6.36
N ASN A 34 -18.19 16.68 7.30
CA ASN A 34 -18.50 16.58 8.73
C ASN A 34 -19.49 17.66 9.22
N SER A 35 -19.88 18.60 8.37
CA SER A 35 -20.86 19.62 8.70
C SER A 35 -22.29 19.08 8.55
N LEU A 36 -23.19 19.48 9.48
CA LEU A 36 -24.57 19.01 9.53
C LEU A 36 -25.55 19.78 8.62
N HIS A 37 -25.09 20.84 7.98
CA HIS A 37 -25.89 21.63 7.03
C HIS A 37 -25.78 21.08 5.60
N ASP A 38 -26.66 21.52 4.72
CA ASP A 38 -26.82 20.98 3.35
C ASP A 38 -25.55 20.93 2.53
N PHE A 39 -24.70 21.97 2.56
CA PHE A 39 -23.40 21.97 1.88
C PHE A 39 -22.49 20.82 2.32
N GLY A 40 -22.56 20.41 3.59
CA GLY A 40 -21.76 19.27 4.08
C GLY A 40 -22.36 17.94 3.67
N THR A 41 -23.70 17.81 3.72
CA THR A 41 -24.38 16.55 3.46
C THR A 41 -24.52 16.21 1.99
N GLU A 42 -24.53 17.19 1.09
CA GLU A 42 -24.63 16.99 -0.36
C GLU A 42 -23.48 16.19 -0.97
N VAL A 43 -22.30 16.18 -0.33
CA VAL A 43 -21.13 15.42 -0.83
C VAL A 43 -21.15 13.95 -0.42
N HIS A 44 -21.97 13.55 0.58
CA HIS A 44 -21.99 12.18 1.12
C HIS A 44 -22.29 11.07 0.07
N PRO A 45 -23.27 11.22 -0.85
CA PRO A 45 -23.55 10.21 -1.85
C PRO A 45 -22.34 9.95 -2.76
N PHE A 46 -21.58 10.97 -3.10
CA PHE A 46 -20.41 10.87 -3.96
C PHE A 46 -19.23 10.22 -3.23
N MET A 47 -19.03 10.56 -1.95
CA MET A 47 -18.04 9.89 -1.11
C MET A 47 -18.35 8.40 -0.98
N ARG A 48 -19.61 8.05 -0.70
CA ARG A 48 -20.03 6.65 -0.64
C ARG A 48 -19.75 5.93 -1.94
N LEU A 49 -20.15 6.50 -3.07
CA LEU A 49 -19.89 5.91 -4.38
C LEU A 49 -18.37 5.72 -4.65
N ALA A 50 -17.55 6.69 -4.22
CA ALA A 50 -16.10 6.58 -4.37
C ALA A 50 -15.53 5.42 -3.55
N PHE A 51 -15.93 5.28 -2.28
CA PHE A 51 -15.54 4.15 -1.44
C PHE A 51 -16.05 2.82 -1.99
N ASP A 52 -17.33 2.72 -2.39
CA ASP A 52 -17.89 1.50 -2.99
C ASP A 52 -17.08 1.04 -4.21
N ARG A 53 -16.63 1.98 -5.05
CA ARG A 53 -15.77 1.68 -6.20
C ARG A 53 -14.35 1.24 -5.81
N LEU A 54 -13.78 1.84 -4.76
CA LEU A 54 -12.47 1.43 -4.24
C LEU A 54 -12.55 0.01 -3.66
N TYR A 55 -13.57 -0.29 -2.84
CA TYR A 55 -13.82 -1.64 -2.32
C TYR A 55 -13.98 -2.66 -3.44
N ALA A 56 -14.82 -2.37 -4.43
CA ALA A 56 -15.04 -3.25 -5.57
C ALA A 56 -13.76 -3.43 -6.42
N GLY A 57 -12.95 -2.36 -6.56
CA GLY A 57 -11.74 -2.36 -7.39
C GLY A 57 -10.62 -3.29 -6.89
N ILE A 58 -10.62 -3.64 -5.61
CA ILE A 58 -9.66 -4.56 -5.00
C ILE A 58 -10.33 -5.80 -4.39
N ASN A 59 -11.64 -5.97 -4.62
CA ASN A 59 -12.47 -7.02 -4.02
C ASN A 59 -12.36 -7.04 -2.48
N ALA A 60 -12.36 -5.85 -1.86
CA ALA A 60 -12.40 -5.71 -0.42
C ALA A 60 -13.82 -5.92 0.11
N GLY A 61 -13.93 -6.45 1.33
CA GLY A 61 -15.18 -6.79 1.98
C GLY A 61 -15.50 -5.90 3.18
N GLU A 62 -16.61 -6.20 3.87
CA GLU A 62 -17.09 -5.44 5.06
C GLU A 62 -16.13 -5.42 6.25
N ARG A 63 -15.10 -6.26 6.25
CA ARG A 63 -14.09 -6.33 7.32
C ARG A 63 -12.85 -5.49 7.02
N ASP A 64 -12.79 -4.94 5.81
CA ASP A 64 -11.66 -4.16 5.36
C ASP A 64 -11.97 -2.67 5.54
N ASP A 65 -10.97 -1.89 5.89
CA ASP A 65 -11.06 -0.45 6.02
C ASP A 65 -10.13 0.25 5.01
N ILE A 66 -10.62 1.30 4.35
CA ILE A 66 -9.83 2.13 3.44
C ILE A 66 -9.57 3.48 4.09
N PHE A 67 -8.29 3.82 4.25
CA PHE A 67 -7.84 5.10 4.76
C PHE A 67 -7.21 5.93 3.64
N LEU A 68 -7.67 7.17 3.47
CA LEU A 68 -7.12 8.09 2.49
C LEU A 68 -5.91 8.83 3.06
N ASN A 69 -4.82 8.82 2.32
CA ASN A 69 -3.56 9.49 2.63
C ASN A 69 -3.20 10.47 1.52
N GLY A 70 -2.24 11.35 1.78
CA GLY A 70 -1.70 12.26 0.77
C GLY A 70 -0.81 11.60 -0.29
N CYS A 71 -0.34 10.38 -0.05
CA CYS A 71 0.42 9.55 -0.99
C CYS A 71 0.76 8.19 -0.38
N ALA A 72 1.15 7.21 -1.21
CA ALA A 72 1.58 5.89 -0.73
C ALA A 72 2.80 5.94 0.21
N THR A 73 3.67 6.96 0.11
CA THR A 73 4.75 7.17 1.09
C THR A 73 4.20 7.37 2.50
N GLU A 74 3.13 8.13 2.65
CA GLU A 74 2.45 8.30 3.93
C GLU A 74 1.83 6.98 4.40
N GLY A 75 1.12 6.26 3.53
CA GLY A 75 0.53 4.95 3.84
C GLY A 75 1.59 3.94 4.32
N ASN A 76 2.67 3.75 3.57
CA ASN A 76 3.77 2.86 3.92
C ASN A 76 4.41 3.24 5.27
N ASN A 77 4.64 4.53 5.51
CA ASN A 77 5.17 5.03 6.77
C ASN A 77 4.19 4.80 7.93
N THR A 78 2.89 5.00 7.69
CA THR A 78 1.84 4.79 8.70
C THR A 78 1.83 3.33 9.16
N VAL A 79 1.89 2.38 8.24
CA VAL A 79 1.92 0.95 8.58
C VAL A 79 3.19 0.60 9.35
N ILE A 80 4.37 0.89 8.81
CA ILE A 80 5.65 0.46 9.41
C ILE A 80 5.86 1.11 10.78
N LYS A 81 5.60 2.41 10.90
CA LYS A 81 5.74 3.14 12.17
C LYS A 81 4.63 2.79 13.16
N GLY A 82 3.41 2.55 12.70
CA GLY A 82 2.29 2.10 13.51
C GLY A 82 2.59 0.73 14.16
N VAL A 83 3.06 -0.22 13.37
CA VAL A 83 3.48 -1.55 13.89
C VAL A 83 4.64 -1.43 14.88
N TRP A 84 5.62 -0.55 14.62
CA TRP A 84 6.68 -0.28 15.59
C TRP A 84 6.10 0.26 16.89
N TYR A 85 5.18 1.23 16.82
CA TYR A 85 4.57 1.85 17.98
C TYR A 85 3.78 0.86 18.83
N ASP A 86 2.97 0.00 18.21
CA ASP A 86 2.03 -0.89 18.89
C ASP A 86 2.66 -2.21 19.36
N LEU A 87 3.58 -2.76 18.58
CA LEU A 87 4.13 -4.09 18.83
C LEU A 87 5.59 -4.07 19.27
N ILE A 88 6.45 -3.29 18.62
CA ILE A 88 7.89 -3.35 18.89
C ILE A 88 8.25 -2.51 20.11
N ARG A 89 7.82 -1.26 20.14
CA ARG A 89 8.05 -0.36 21.27
C ARG A 89 7.49 -0.93 22.60
N THR A 90 6.41 -1.67 22.52
CA THR A 90 5.78 -2.30 23.72
C THR A 90 6.44 -3.63 24.11
N GLY A 91 7.43 -4.11 23.36
CA GLY A 91 8.13 -5.37 23.63
C GLY A 91 7.36 -6.64 23.26
N LYS A 92 6.19 -6.53 22.59
CA LYS A 92 5.43 -7.69 22.13
C LYS A 92 6.12 -8.45 21.00
N ARG A 93 6.85 -7.72 20.17
CA ARG A 93 7.66 -8.19 19.03
C ARG A 93 8.91 -7.32 18.93
N SER A 94 9.86 -7.67 18.06
CA SER A 94 11.11 -6.91 17.96
C SER A 94 11.63 -6.72 16.53
N GLU A 95 11.01 -7.37 15.54
CA GLU A 95 11.61 -7.49 14.22
C GLU A 95 10.64 -7.11 13.10
N VAL A 96 11.16 -6.39 12.10
CA VAL A 96 10.53 -6.15 10.79
C VAL A 96 11.35 -6.88 9.72
N VAL A 97 10.68 -7.59 8.83
CA VAL A 97 11.30 -8.23 7.67
C VAL A 97 10.85 -7.53 6.40
N THR A 98 11.78 -7.19 5.53
CA THR A 98 11.52 -6.51 4.26
C THR A 98 12.51 -6.99 3.20
N THR A 99 12.52 -6.41 1.99
CA THR A 99 13.48 -6.78 0.94
C THR A 99 14.54 -5.69 0.72
N GLN A 100 15.61 -6.03 0.00
CA GLN A 100 16.64 -5.08 -0.42
C GLN A 100 16.20 -4.21 -1.62
N VAL A 101 15.08 -4.54 -2.25
CA VAL A 101 14.62 -3.94 -3.50
C VAL A 101 13.34 -3.10 -3.35
N GLU A 102 12.97 -2.79 -2.11
CA GLU A 102 11.82 -1.94 -1.80
C GLU A 102 11.98 -0.51 -2.32
N HIS A 103 10.84 0.15 -2.55
CA HIS A 103 10.84 1.60 -2.80
C HIS A 103 11.49 2.36 -1.63
N PRO A 104 12.21 3.46 -1.87
CA PRO A 104 12.88 4.24 -0.81
C PRO A 104 11.98 4.63 0.36
N CYS A 105 10.68 4.83 0.16
CA CYS A 105 9.76 5.16 1.26
C CYS A 105 9.61 4.01 2.29
N VAL A 106 9.63 2.75 1.85
CA VAL A 106 9.63 1.56 2.72
C VAL A 106 11.01 1.37 3.34
N ALA A 107 12.07 1.40 2.52
CA ALA A 107 13.45 1.22 2.99
C ALA A 107 13.82 2.26 4.07
N ASN A 108 13.49 3.54 3.86
CA ASN A 108 13.76 4.61 4.81
C ASN A 108 12.90 4.51 6.07
N ALA A 109 11.61 4.10 5.95
CA ALA A 109 10.77 3.85 7.12
C ALA A 109 11.33 2.70 7.98
N CYS A 110 11.83 1.63 7.35
CA CYS A 110 12.49 0.53 8.03
C CYS A 110 13.78 1.01 8.73
N THR A 111 14.62 1.82 8.07
CA THR A 111 15.82 2.40 8.66
C THR A 111 15.47 3.32 9.85
N PHE A 112 14.37 4.07 9.75
CA PHE A 112 13.91 4.91 10.85
C PHE A 112 13.52 4.08 12.09
N VAL A 113 12.72 3.04 11.94
CA VAL A 113 12.33 2.20 13.10
C VAL A 113 13.51 1.39 13.63
N GLU A 114 14.49 1.05 12.78
CA GLU A 114 15.75 0.42 13.20
C GLU A 114 16.57 1.36 14.11
N SER A 115 16.63 2.66 13.80
CA SER A 115 17.25 3.65 14.68
C SER A 115 16.55 3.80 16.03
N LEU A 116 15.30 3.36 16.13
CA LEU A 116 14.51 3.34 17.36
C LEU A 116 14.54 1.98 18.09
N GLY A 117 15.45 1.07 17.69
CA GLY A 117 15.70 -0.21 18.35
C GLY A 117 14.96 -1.41 17.77
N ALA A 118 14.23 -1.27 16.66
CA ALA A 118 13.72 -2.44 15.95
C ALA A 118 14.87 -3.20 15.28
N LYS A 119 14.76 -4.52 15.19
CA LYS A 119 15.62 -5.29 14.30
C LYS A 119 14.99 -5.32 12.90
N VAL A 120 15.72 -4.92 11.88
CA VAL A 120 15.26 -4.98 10.48
C VAL A 120 16.06 -6.01 9.69
N VAL A 121 15.37 -7.00 9.16
CA VAL A 121 15.92 -8.02 8.27
C VAL A 121 15.57 -7.67 6.82
N ARG A 122 16.58 -7.45 6.00
CA ARG A 122 16.42 -7.12 4.57
C ARG A 122 16.81 -8.32 3.74
N LEU A 123 15.79 -9.04 3.23
CA LEU A 123 15.99 -10.23 2.41
C LEU A 123 16.56 -9.87 1.05
N PRO A 124 17.58 -10.59 0.56
CA PRO A 124 17.99 -10.50 -0.82
C PRO A 124 16.94 -11.11 -1.75
N VAL A 125 16.98 -10.72 -3.01
CA VAL A 125 16.28 -11.42 -4.09
C VAL A 125 17.18 -12.44 -4.74
N THR A 126 16.60 -13.43 -5.44
CA THR A 126 17.34 -14.41 -6.25
C THR A 126 18.04 -13.73 -7.43
N ALA A 127 18.85 -14.48 -8.18
CA ALA A 127 19.48 -13.98 -9.42
C ALA A 127 18.44 -13.53 -10.46
N ASP A 128 17.25 -14.11 -10.44
CA ASP A 128 16.11 -13.72 -11.29
C ASP A 128 15.32 -12.54 -10.72
N GLY A 129 15.75 -11.97 -9.60
CA GLY A 129 15.14 -10.82 -8.94
C GLY A 129 13.89 -11.12 -8.10
N ILE A 130 13.60 -12.39 -7.80
CA ILE A 130 12.39 -12.83 -7.10
C ILE A 130 12.66 -12.99 -5.60
N VAL A 131 11.68 -12.69 -4.78
CA VAL A 131 11.70 -13.03 -3.34
C VAL A 131 11.38 -14.52 -3.21
N ASP A 132 12.35 -15.28 -2.66
CA ASP A 132 12.20 -16.71 -2.39
C ASP A 132 11.32 -16.93 -1.15
N PRO A 133 10.15 -17.62 -1.28
CA PRO A 133 9.29 -17.94 -0.13
C PRO A 133 9.99 -18.79 0.94
N ASP A 134 10.89 -19.71 0.55
CA ASP A 134 11.65 -20.51 1.49
C ASP A 134 12.66 -19.67 2.28
N LEU A 135 13.24 -18.65 1.64
CA LEU A 135 14.10 -17.71 2.33
C LEU A 135 13.30 -16.91 3.35
N LEU A 136 12.11 -16.39 2.98
CA LEU A 136 11.21 -15.74 3.92
C LEU A 136 10.86 -16.67 5.10
N ALA A 137 10.48 -17.91 4.80
CA ALA A 137 10.07 -18.89 5.82
C ALA A 137 11.17 -19.14 6.87
N ARG A 138 12.45 -19.08 6.50
CA ARG A 138 13.60 -19.22 7.41
C ARG A 138 13.86 -17.98 8.28
N HIS A 139 13.38 -16.80 7.86
CA HIS A 139 13.68 -15.53 8.54
C HIS A 139 12.52 -14.97 9.36
N ILE A 140 11.30 -15.51 9.23
CA ILE A 140 10.15 -15.06 10.01
C ILE A 140 9.90 -15.97 11.21
N HIS A 141 9.67 -15.36 12.37
CA HIS A 141 9.51 -16.07 13.65
C HIS A 141 8.28 -15.54 14.40
N PRO A 142 7.31 -16.42 14.77
CA PRO A 142 6.05 -16.01 15.40
C PRO A 142 6.20 -15.20 16.68
N ASP A 143 7.27 -15.43 17.42
CA ASP A 143 7.55 -14.80 18.73
C ASP A 143 8.20 -13.42 18.62
N ARG A 144 8.84 -13.08 17.52
CA ARG A 144 9.61 -11.83 17.38
C ARG A 144 9.31 -11.00 16.13
N THR A 145 8.89 -11.62 14.99
CA THR A 145 8.58 -10.87 13.77
C THR A 145 7.23 -10.18 13.91
N ALA A 146 7.22 -8.84 13.89
CA ALA A 146 6.01 -8.03 13.99
C ALA A 146 5.35 -7.81 12.63
N LEU A 147 6.16 -7.56 11.60
CA LEU A 147 5.71 -7.22 10.26
C LEU A 147 6.64 -7.80 9.21
N VAL A 148 6.05 -8.30 8.15
CA VAL A 148 6.71 -8.52 6.86
C VAL A 148 6.16 -7.46 5.89
N SER A 149 7.06 -6.70 5.24
CA SER A 149 6.68 -5.67 4.26
C SER A 149 7.41 -5.93 2.95
N ILE A 150 6.68 -6.33 1.92
CA ILE A 150 7.21 -6.69 0.61
C ILE A 150 6.35 -6.09 -0.48
N MET A 151 6.96 -5.35 -1.43
CA MET A 151 6.25 -4.75 -2.55
C MET A 151 5.62 -5.81 -3.45
N TRP A 152 4.47 -5.49 -4.08
CA TRP A 152 3.78 -6.42 -4.98
C TRP A 152 4.46 -6.55 -6.33
N ALA A 153 4.89 -5.43 -6.89
CA ALA A 153 5.63 -5.36 -8.14
C ALA A 153 6.70 -4.28 -8.06
N ASN A 154 7.87 -4.58 -8.61
CA ASN A 154 9.01 -3.67 -8.56
C ASN A 154 8.91 -2.61 -9.67
N ASN A 155 9.05 -1.34 -9.29
CA ASN A 155 8.92 -0.20 -10.20
C ASN A 155 10.07 -0.05 -11.20
N GLU A 156 11.24 -0.62 -10.92
CA GLU A 156 12.43 -0.53 -11.80
C GLU A 156 12.49 -1.71 -12.77
N THR A 157 12.30 -2.92 -12.26
CA THR A 157 12.48 -4.16 -13.05
C THR A 157 11.18 -4.67 -13.67
N GLY A 158 10.01 -4.26 -13.14
CA GLY A 158 8.71 -4.79 -13.55
C GLY A 158 8.40 -6.20 -13.03
N LEU A 159 9.26 -6.77 -12.19
CA LEU A 159 9.04 -8.10 -11.62
C LEU A 159 7.88 -8.08 -10.63
N VAL A 160 7.03 -9.11 -10.72
CA VAL A 160 5.89 -9.34 -9.82
C VAL A 160 6.26 -10.42 -8.82
N PHE A 161 6.12 -10.11 -7.53
CA PHE A 161 6.47 -11.03 -6.46
C PHE A 161 5.29 -11.97 -6.10
N PRO A 162 5.56 -13.15 -5.53
CA PRO A 162 4.56 -14.15 -5.19
C PRO A 162 3.80 -13.79 -3.90
N ILE A 163 3.16 -12.61 -3.87
CA ILE A 163 2.55 -12.01 -2.66
C ILE A 163 1.54 -12.92 -1.99
N ARG A 164 0.72 -13.66 -2.77
CA ARG A 164 -0.25 -14.63 -2.22
C ARG A 164 0.42 -15.69 -1.34
N GLU A 165 1.55 -16.22 -1.80
CA GLU A 165 2.30 -17.25 -1.07
C GLU A 165 2.99 -16.67 0.16
N LEU A 166 3.65 -15.53 0.00
CA LEU A 166 4.34 -14.84 1.09
C LEU A 166 3.37 -14.40 2.20
N ALA A 167 2.20 -13.87 1.83
CA ALA A 167 1.17 -13.48 2.78
C ALA A 167 0.58 -14.68 3.53
N ARG A 168 0.35 -15.81 2.85
CA ARG A 168 -0.10 -17.05 3.50
C ARG A 168 0.90 -17.56 4.53
N LEU A 169 2.18 -17.59 4.20
CA LEU A 169 3.25 -17.96 5.15
C LEU A 169 3.23 -17.10 6.41
N CYS A 170 3.00 -15.80 6.27
CA CYS A 170 2.89 -14.89 7.40
C CYS A 170 1.62 -15.14 8.23
N ARG A 171 0.47 -15.29 7.56
CA ARG A 171 -0.81 -15.58 8.20
C ARG A 171 -0.78 -16.89 9.02
N GLU A 172 -0.22 -17.95 8.47
CA GLU A 172 -0.06 -19.25 9.17
C GLU A 172 0.77 -19.15 10.44
N ARG A 173 1.62 -18.13 10.54
CA ARG A 173 2.49 -17.87 11.69
C ARG A 173 2.01 -16.72 12.59
N GLY A 174 0.85 -16.13 12.30
CA GLY A 174 0.32 -14.99 13.05
C GLY A 174 1.19 -13.75 13.00
N ILE A 175 1.82 -13.50 11.83
CA ILE A 175 2.69 -12.37 11.54
C ILE A 175 1.96 -11.43 10.56
N LEU A 176 1.95 -10.13 10.85
CA LEU A 176 1.33 -9.14 9.98
C LEU A 176 2.07 -9.03 8.65
N PHE A 177 1.30 -8.93 7.55
CA PHE A 177 1.84 -8.76 6.21
C PHE A 177 1.35 -7.47 5.56
N HIS A 178 2.30 -6.62 5.16
CA HIS A 178 2.08 -5.41 4.38
C HIS A 178 2.64 -5.56 2.97
N THR A 179 1.92 -5.03 1.98
CA THR A 179 2.43 -4.91 0.62
C THR A 179 2.31 -3.49 0.08
N ASP A 180 3.40 -2.97 -0.47
CA ASP A 180 3.35 -1.79 -1.35
C ASP A 180 2.85 -2.23 -2.72
N ALA A 181 1.56 -1.98 -3.00
CA ALA A 181 0.89 -2.35 -4.24
C ALA A 181 0.81 -1.20 -5.26
N VAL A 182 1.60 -0.15 -5.08
CA VAL A 182 1.62 1.05 -5.92
C VAL A 182 1.80 0.72 -7.41
N GLN A 183 2.61 -0.29 -7.73
CA GLN A 183 2.82 -0.71 -9.12
C GLN A 183 1.88 -1.85 -9.56
N ALA A 184 1.04 -2.38 -8.68
CA ALA A 184 0.11 -3.46 -8.98
C ALA A 184 -1.31 -2.95 -9.30
N ILE A 185 -1.85 -2.04 -8.47
CA ILE A 185 -3.21 -1.52 -8.64
C ILE A 185 -3.38 -0.86 -10.01
N GLY A 186 -4.46 -1.22 -10.70
CA GLY A 186 -4.78 -0.72 -12.03
C GLY A 186 -3.94 -1.31 -13.17
N LYS A 187 -2.95 -2.18 -12.87
CA LYS A 187 -2.08 -2.84 -13.86
C LYS A 187 -2.16 -4.36 -13.79
N LEU A 188 -2.41 -4.90 -12.62
CA LEU A 188 -2.55 -6.33 -12.35
C LEU A 188 -3.89 -6.58 -11.64
N PRO A 189 -4.46 -7.78 -11.73
CA PRO A 189 -5.56 -8.18 -10.86
C PRO A 189 -5.09 -8.19 -9.40
N VAL A 190 -5.72 -7.38 -8.56
CA VAL A 190 -5.49 -7.37 -7.11
C VAL A 190 -6.81 -7.74 -6.43
N ASP A 191 -6.79 -8.84 -5.70
CA ASP A 191 -7.96 -9.40 -5.01
C ASP A 191 -7.57 -9.69 -3.55
N VAL A 192 -7.98 -8.80 -2.64
CA VAL A 192 -7.62 -8.92 -1.22
C VAL A 192 -8.43 -10.00 -0.50
N ALA A 193 -9.55 -10.48 -1.08
CA ALA A 193 -10.26 -11.62 -0.53
C ALA A 193 -9.46 -12.93 -0.73
N GLU A 194 -8.68 -13.01 -1.82
CA GLU A 194 -7.84 -14.18 -2.10
C GLU A 194 -6.40 -14.07 -1.58
N VAL A 195 -5.87 -12.85 -1.50
CA VAL A 195 -4.51 -12.58 -1.04
C VAL A 195 -4.56 -12.03 0.40
N PRO A 196 -4.16 -12.83 1.40
CA PRO A 196 -4.39 -12.54 2.80
C PRO A 196 -3.41 -11.49 3.36
N VAL A 197 -3.43 -10.28 2.83
CA VAL A 197 -2.66 -9.15 3.34
C VAL A 197 -3.37 -8.52 4.55
N ASP A 198 -2.62 -7.98 5.51
CA ASP A 198 -3.16 -7.17 6.61
C ASP A 198 -3.17 -5.70 6.24
N PHE A 199 -2.21 -5.26 5.43
CA PHE A 199 -2.11 -3.88 4.94
C PHE A 199 -1.70 -3.86 3.48
N LEU A 200 -2.31 -2.95 2.72
CA LEU A 200 -2.00 -2.70 1.33
C LEU A 200 -1.95 -1.20 1.07
N SER A 201 -0.87 -0.71 0.48
CA SER A 201 -0.70 0.70 0.12
C SER A 201 -0.67 0.89 -1.39
N PHE A 202 -1.37 1.94 -1.88
CA PHE A 202 -1.32 2.32 -3.29
C PHE A 202 -1.50 3.83 -3.46
N SER A 203 -1.35 4.34 -4.67
CA SER A 203 -1.49 5.77 -4.97
C SER A 203 -2.10 5.99 -6.34
N ALA A 204 -3.14 6.82 -6.40
CA ALA A 204 -3.96 7.02 -7.59
C ALA A 204 -3.18 7.52 -8.82
N HIS A 205 -2.13 8.32 -8.63
CA HIS A 205 -1.34 8.86 -9.74
C HIS A 205 -0.53 7.82 -10.52
N LYS A 206 -0.51 6.55 -10.10
CA LYS A 206 0.14 5.45 -10.82
C LYS A 206 -0.80 4.71 -11.78
N PHE A 207 -2.11 4.98 -11.68
CA PHE A 207 -3.16 4.40 -12.54
C PHE A 207 -4.18 5.45 -12.99
N HIS A 208 -3.67 6.58 -13.49
CA HIS A 208 -4.45 7.67 -14.11
C HIS A 208 -5.36 8.46 -13.18
N GLY A 209 -5.17 8.35 -11.86
CA GLY A 209 -5.81 9.20 -10.86
C GLY A 209 -5.01 10.47 -10.53
N PRO A 210 -5.52 11.31 -9.62
CA PRO A 210 -4.85 12.53 -9.22
C PRO A 210 -3.59 12.26 -8.38
N LYS A 211 -2.71 13.25 -8.29
CA LYS A 211 -1.66 13.35 -7.28
C LYS A 211 -2.28 13.85 -5.98
N GLY A 212 -1.71 13.44 -4.85
CA GLY A 212 -2.18 13.88 -3.53
C GLY A 212 -3.17 12.91 -2.86
N VAL A 213 -3.30 11.70 -3.42
CA VAL A 213 -4.04 10.57 -2.85
C VAL A 213 -3.43 9.23 -3.30
#